data_e547ab5945776ea709f5cd50377a507a
#
_entry.id   e547ab5945776ea709f5cd50377a507a
#
_cell.length_a   1.000
_cell.length_b   1.000
_cell.length_c   1.000
_cell.angle_alpha   90.00
_cell.angle_beta   90.00
_cell.angle_gamma   90.00
#
_symmetry.space_group_name_H-M   'P 1'
#
loop_
_entity.id
_entity.type
_entity.pdbx_description
1 polymer ?
#
loop_
_entity_poly.entity_id
_entity_poly.type
_entity_poly.pdbx_seq_one_letter_code
_entity_poly.pdbx_strand_id
1 'polypeptide(L)'
;MARTYQHLEGEMKWLWTKDLRTNTAHIDDVTRALWMLAAWYDAGKAGWDEGSMGKIPIFNIVDDGATSQGTIATIIGEIFKIETGFQGQLISTFARLNLDSVVDDVNDELLGPWADILADAGITRPGPLTPFMEKELLKDTDLSMEGSRLKTLLGFEYSKPKMTKELLEEVIESYRRMNWWP
;
A
#
# COMPACT_ATOMS: atom_id res chain seq x y z
N MET A 1 4.48 -10.19 4.54
CA MET A 1 3.20 -10.73 5.07
C MET A 1 2.59 -11.80 4.15
N ALA A 2 2.05 -11.53 2.96
CA ALA A 2 1.39 -12.56 2.12
C ALA A 2 2.27 -13.81 1.86
N ARG A 3 3.57 -13.62 1.59
CA ARG A 3 4.53 -14.73 1.44
C ARG A 3 4.68 -15.57 2.72
N THR A 4 4.52 -14.93 3.88
CA THR A 4 4.55 -15.64 5.18
C THR A 4 3.31 -16.51 5.35
N TYR A 5 2.12 -15.99 5.06
CA TYR A 5 0.89 -16.80 5.07
C TYR A 5 0.91 -17.95 4.06
N GLN A 6 1.52 -17.71 2.88
CA GLN A 6 1.75 -18.79 1.91
C GLN A 6 2.65 -19.90 2.48
N HIS A 7 3.71 -19.56 3.21
CA HIS A 7 4.61 -20.51 3.85
C HIS A 7 3.92 -21.28 4.99
N LEU A 8 3.06 -20.59 5.74
CA LEU A 8 2.28 -21.19 6.83
C LEU A 8 1.05 -21.99 6.34
N GLU A 9 0.77 -22.01 5.05
CA GLU A 9 -0.44 -22.59 4.47
C GLU A 9 -1.73 -22.06 5.14
N GLY A 10 -1.69 -20.79 5.57
CA GLY A 10 -2.73 -20.15 6.36
C GLY A 10 -3.57 -19.14 5.57
N GLU A 11 -4.79 -18.85 6.08
CA GLU A 11 -5.65 -17.79 5.56
C GLU A 11 -5.15 -16.42 6.04
N MET A 12 -4.95 -15.46 5.11
CA MET A 12 -4.60 -14.09 5.45
C MET A 12 -5.86 -13.25 5.68
N LYS A 13 -6.11 -12.84 6.93
CA LYS A 13 -7.28 -12.04 7.32
C LYS A 13 -6.94 -10.59 7.56
N TRP A 14 -7.65 -9.71 6.86
CA TRP A 14 -7.62 -8.28 7.14
C TRP A 14 -8.43 -7.94 8.39
N LEU A 15 -7.94 -6.95 9.15
CA LEU A 15 -8.54 -6.58 10.43
C LEU A 15 -9.89 -5.87 10.28
N TRP A 16 -10.05 -5.07 9.22
CA TRP A 16 -11.24 -4.23 9.03
C TRP A 16 -12.17 -4.76 7.94
N THR A 17 -12.88 -3.86 7.26
CA THR A 17 -13.85 -4.22 6.23
C THR A 17 -13.24 -4.21 4.84
N LYS A 18 -13.81 -4.99 3.92
CA LYS A 18 -13.39 -5.02 2.51
C LYS A 18 -13.49 -3.65 1.81
N ASP A 19 -14.39 -2.80 2.30
CA ASP A 19 -14.69 -1.50 1.69
C ASP A 19 -13.80 -0.37 2.20
N LEU A 20 -12.95 -0.63 3.22
CA LEU A 20 -12.02 0.36 3.74
C LEU A 20 -11.02 0.79 2.65
N ARG A 21 -11.04 2.09 2.34
CA ARG A 21 -10.26 2.69 1.27
C ARG A 21 -8.81 2.91 1.73
N THR A 22 -7.88 2.56 0.89
CA THR A 22 -6.44 2.72 1.17
C THR A 22 -5.74 3.64 0.19
N ASN A 23 -6.35 3.92 -0.94
CA ASN A 23 -5.75 4.57 -2.10
C ASN A 23 -4.36 4.01 -2.44
N THR A 24 -3.99 4.10 -3.67
CA THR A 24 -2.67 3.67 -4.15
C THR A 24 -2.14 4.69 -5.16
N ALA A 25 -0.87 4.60 -5.47
CA ALA A 25 -0.25 5.29 -6.59
C ALA A 25 0.97 4.49 -7.04
N HIS A 26 1.13 4.31 -8.34
CA HIS A 26 2.31 3.65 -8.88
C HIS A 26 3.52 4.58 -8.81
N ILE A 27 4.69 4.05 -8.46
CA ILE A 27 5.92 4.85 -8.27
C ILE A 27 6.32 5.64 -9.52
N ASP A 28 6.11 5.10 -10.72
CA ASP A 28 6.38 5.80 -11.98
C ASP A 28 5.53 7.06 -12.11
N ASP A 29 4.24 6.97 -11.76
CA ASP A 29 3.36 8.13 -11.80
C ASP A 29 3.68 9.13 -10.68
N VAL A 30 4.05 8.66 -9.49
CA VAL A 30 4.54 9.53 -8.41
C VAL A 30 5.77 10.32 -8.88
N THR A 31 6.74 9.64 -9.51
CA THR A 31 7.97 10.28 -10.02
C THR A 31 7.66 11.29 -11.11
N ARG A 32 6.79 10.97 -12.06
CA ARG A 32 6.34 11.88 -13.12
C ARG A 32 5.62 13.10 -12.56
N ALA A 33 4.74 12.88 -11.57
CA ALA A 33 4.00 13.96 -10.92
C ALA A 33 4.93 14.90 -10.18
N LEU A 34 5.91 14.39 -9.40
CA LEU A 34 6.90 15.20 -8.71
C LEU A 34 7.73 16.05 -9.67
N TRP A 35 8.15 15.46 -10.79
CA TRP A 35 8.89 16.21 -11.82
C TRP A 35 8.05 17.31 -12.46
N MET A 36 6.80 16.99 -12.82
CA MET A 36 5.87 17.97 -13.40
C MET A 36 5.55 19.09 -12.43
N LEU A 37 5.35 18.78 -11.13
CA LEU A 37 5.11 19.77 -10.09
C LEU A 37 6.31 20.69 -9.88
N ALA A 38 7.53 20.15 -9.89
CA ALA A 38 8.76 20.96 -9.76
C ALA A 38 8.89 21.93 -10.95
N ALA A 39 8.71 21.46 -12.17
CA ALA A 39 8.78 22.32 -13.38
C ALA A 39 7.65 23.37 -13.38
N TRP A 40 6.43 23.00 -13.00
CA TRP A 40 5.31 23.94 -12.89
C TRP A 40 5.56 25.02 -11.84
N TYR A 41 6.13 24.65 -10.68
CA TYR A 41 6.44 25.59 -9.62
C TYR A 41 7.53 26.58 -10.05
N ASP A 42 8.59 26.12 -10.69
CA ASP A 42 9.69 26.94 -11.21
C ASP A 42 9.21 27.91 -12.32
N ALA A 43 8.25 27.46 -13.14
CA ALA A 43 7.62 28.30 -14.18
C ALA A 43 6.61 29.33 -13.64
N GLY A 44 6.48 29.49 -12.32
CA GLY A 44 5.64 30.53 -11.70
C GLY A 44 4.24 30.10 -11.32
N LYS A 45 3.96 28.81 -11.18
CA LYS A 45 2.69 28.25 -10.65
C LYS A 45 1.46 28.70 -11.44
N ALA A 46 1.48 28.61 -12.75
CA ALA A 46 0.36 29.01 -13.59
C ALA A 46 -0.97 28.37 -13.13
N GLY A 47 -2.02 29.16 -12.98
CA GLY A 47 -3.33 28.72 -12.52
C GLY A 47 -3.49 28.57 -11.01
N TRP A 48 -2.44 28.79 -10.21
CA TRP A 48 -2.57 28.77 -8.75
C TRP A 48 -3.05 30.13 -8.21
N ASP A 49 -4.24 30.14 -7.59
CA ASP A 49 -4.78 31.30 -6.91
C ASP A 49 -4.59 31.16 -5.39
N GLU A 50 -3.66 31.94 -4.83
CA GLU A 50 -3.36 31.93 -3.39
C GLU A 50 -4.56 32.35 -2.53
N GLY A 51 -5.48 33.13 -3.07
CA GLY A 51 -6.68 33.58 -2.34
C GLY A 51 -7.66 32.44 -2.07
N SER A 52 -7.86 31.55 -3.02
CA SER A 52 -8.81 30.42 -2.91
C SER A 52 -8.14 29.09 -2.61
N MET A 53 -6.88 28.89 -3.01
CA MET A 53 -6.16 27.60 -2.89
C MET A 53 -5.14 27.55 -1.77
N GLY A 54 -4.87 28.71 -1.14
CA GLY A 54 -3.86 28.83 -0.08
C GLY A 54 -2.46 29.20 -0.60
N LYS A 55 -1.62 29.66 0.31
CA LYS A 55 -0.27 30.16 -0.01
C LYS A 55 0.71 29.08 -0.45
N ILE A 56 0.53 27.87 0.06
CA ILE A 56 1.43 26.73 -0.21
C ILE A 56 0.70 25.75 -1.13
N PRO A 57 1.25 25.45 -2.31
CA PRO A 57 0.68 24.45 -3.20
C PRO A 57 0.77 23.04 -2.58
N ILE A 58 -0.39 22.42 -2.37
CA ILE A 58 -0.49 21.05 -1.86
C ILE A 58 -1.27 20.21 -2.89
N PHE A 59 -0.68 19.07 -3.25
CA PHE A 59 -1.26 18.12 -4.18
C PHE A 59 -1.24 16.72 -3.58
N ASN A 60 -2.37 16.03 -3.64
CA ASN A 60 -2.42 14.60 -3.38
C ASN A 60 -2.13 13.85 -4.68
N ILE A 61 -1.24 12.87 -4.63
CA ILE A 61 -0.96 11.98 -5.75
C ILE A 61 -1.60 10.65 -5.42
N VAL A 62 -2.73 10.37 -6.05
CA VAL A 62 -3.53 9.16 -5.85
C VAL A 62 -4.09 8.71 -7.20
N ASP A 63 -4.04 7.42 -7.47
CA ASP A 63 -4.57 6.85 -8.69
C ASP A 63 -6.12 6.91 -8.76
N ASP A 64 -6.68 6.48 -9.88
CA ASP A 64 -8.12 6.48 -10.14
C ASP A 64 -8.81 5.18 -9.71
N GLY A 65 -8.06 4.24 -9.13
CA GLY A 65 -8.54 2.89 -8.83
C GLY A 65 -9.49 2.80 -7.66
N ALA A 66 -9.55 3.85 -6.81
CA ALA A 66 -10.33 3.82 -5.58
C ALA A 66 -10.07 2.55 -4.75
N THR A 67 -8.81 2.13 -4.70
CA THR A 67 -8.36 0.86 -4.11
C THR A 67 -8.82 0.71 -2.66
N SER A 68 -9.34 -0.47 -2.34
CA SER A 68 -9.79 -0.84 -1.00
C SER A 68 -9.05 -2.08 -0.49
N GLN A 69 -9.21 -2.38 0.79
CA GLN A 69 -8.67 -3.63 1.36
C GLN A 69 -9.19 -4.87 0.62
N GLY A 70 -10.45 -4.85 0.18
CA GLY A 70 -11.03 -5.93 -0.62
C GLY A 70 -10.35 -6.12 -1.97
N THR A 71 -10.03 -5.01 -2.66
CA THR A 71 -9.27 -5.07 -3.92
C THR A 71 -7.90 -5.70 -3.69
N ILE A 72 -7.18 -5.25 -2.67
CA ILE A 72 -5.84 -5.78 -2.33
C ILE A 72 -5.92 -7.25 -1.94
N ALA A 73 -6.88 -7.64 -1.09
CA ALA A 73 -7.09 -9.02 -0.66
C ALA A 73 -7.29 -9.96 -1.83
N THR A 74 -8.13 -9.58 -2.80
CA THR A 74 -8.39 -10.37 -4.01
C THR A 74 -7.10 -10.57 -4.82
N ILE A 75 -6.37 -9.49 -5.12
CA ILE A 75 -5.14 -9.56 -5.91
C ILE A 75 -4.08 -10.42 -5.20
N ILE A 76 -3.92 -10.26 -3.88
CA ILE A 76 -2.98 -11.05 -3.09
C ILE A 76 -3.36 -12.54 -3.10
N GLY A 77 -4.62 -12.86 -2.90
CA GLY A 77 -5.11 -14.24 -2.97
C GLY A 77 -4.81 -14.90 -4.31
N GLU A 78 -4.97 -14.16 -5.42
CA GLU A 78 -4.67 -14.66 -6.76
C GLU A 78 -3.17 -14.87 -7.01
N ILE A 79 -2.31 -13.95 -6.57
CA ILE A 79 -0.85 -14.04 -6.78
C ILE A 79 -0.23 -15.15 -5.94
N PHE A 80 -0.56 -15.18 -4.64
CA PHE A 80 0.06 -16.09 -3.68
C PHE A 80 -0.64 -17.44 -3.56
N LYS A 81 -1.83 -17.60 -4.18
CA LYS A 81 -2.67 -18.80 -4.09
C LYS A 81 -3.02 -19.16 -2.64
N ILE A 82 -3.33 -18.15 -1.86
CA ILE A 82 -3.77 -18.27 -0.47
C ILE A 82 -5.23 -17.84 -0.34
N GLU A 83 -5.90 -18.36 0.67
CA GLU A 83 -7.20 -17.85 1.07
C GLU A 83 -7.03 -16.48 1.73
N THR A 84 -7.95 -15.56 1.42
CA THR A 84 -7.97 -14.21 2.00
C THR A 84 -9.37 -13.90 2.53
N GLY A 85 -9.42 -13.22 3.67
CA GLY A 85 -10.69 -12.90 4.31
C GLY A 85 -10.60 -11.64 5.18
N PHE A 86 -11.64 -11.46 6.00
CA PHE A 86 -11.75 -10.33 6.91
C PHE A 86 -12.12 -10.82 8.29
N GLN A 87 -11.58 -10.18 9.32
CA GLN A 87 -11.92 -10.51 10.70
C GLN A 87 -13.39 -10.21 11.00
N GLY A 88 -13.98 -11.02 11.88
CA GLY A 88 -15.36 -10.80 12.33
C GLY A 88 -15.49 -9.58 13.22
N GLN A 89 -16.74 -9.08 13.35
CA GLN A 89 -17.05 -7.86 14.13
C GLN A 89 -16.50 -7.86 15.56
N LEU A 90 -16.48 -9.00 16.23
CA LEU A 90 -15.96 -9.09 17.60
C LEU A 90 -14.47 -8.74 17.68
N ILE A 91 -13.67 -9.32 16.77
CA ILE A 91 -12.22 -9.06 16.72
C ILE A 91 -11.96 -7.61 16.31
N SER A 92 -12.66 -7.11 15.29
CA SER A 92 -12.53 -5.71 14.86
C SER A 92 -12.93 -4.72 15.96
N THR A 93 -13.96 -5.04 16.78
CA THR A 93 -14.34 -4.20 17.92
C THR A 93 -13.28 -4.23 19.02
N PHE A 94 -12.73 -5.41 19.33
CA PHE A 94 -11.64 -5.53 20.30
C PHE A 94 -10.40 -4.76 19.84
N ALA A 95 -10.04 -4.88 18.55
CA ALA A 95 -8.91 -4.17 17.98
C ALA A 95 -9.04 -2.65 18.03
N ARG A 96 -10.26 -2.09 17.88
CA ARG A 96 -10.49 -0.65 18.07
C ARG A 96 -10.16 -0.18 19.49
N LEU A 97 -10.33 -1.04 20.47
CA LEU A 97 -10.06 -0.72 21.89
C LEU A 97 -8.61 -1.03 22.29
N ASN A 98 -7.96 -1.97 21.63
CA ASN A 98 -6.65 -2.49 22.02
C ASN A 98 -5.79 -2.86 20.81
N LEU A 99 -5.57 -1.90 19.93
CA LEU A 99 -4.86 -2.11 18.67
C LEU A 99 -3.39 -2.54 18.89
N ASP A 100 -2.74 -2.01 19.94
CA ASP A 100 -1.35 -2.35 20.26
C ASP A 100 -1.17 -3.85 20.47
N SER A 101 -2.01 -4.46 21.30
CA SER A 101 -1.93 -5.91 21.57
C SER A 101 -2.16 -6.75 20.30
N VAL A 102 -3.10 -6.35 19.45
CA VAL A 102 -3.37 -7.07 18.19
C VAL A 102 -2.18 -6.95 17.22
N VAL A 103 -1.54 -5.80 17.16
CA VAL A 103 -0.34 -5.59 16.32
C VAL A 103 0.83 -6.42 16.82
N ASP A 104 1.06 -6.43 18.13
CA ASP A 104 2.14 -7.21 18.75
C ASP A 104 1.93 -8.71 18.51
N ASP A 105 0.72 -9.23 18.73
CA ASP A 105 0.39 -10.64 18.48
C ASP A 105 0.64 -11.03 17.02
N VAL A 106 0.21 -10.21 16.04
CA VAL A 106 0.42 -10.47 14.61
C VAL A 106 1.91 -10.43 14.25
N ASN A 107 2.66 -9.49 14.79
CA ASN A 107 4.09 -9.38 14.52
C ASN A 107 4.86 -10.57 15.11
N ASP A 108 4.54 -10.97 16.33
CA ASP A 108 5.16 -12.13 16.98
C ASP A 108 4.92 -13.44 16.20
N GLU A 109 3.71 -13.60 15.64
CA GLU A 109 3.36 -14.76 14.81
C GLU A 109 4.13 -14.81 13.48
N LEU A 110 4.40 -13.66 12.85
CA LEU A 110 4.89 -13.61 11.48
C LEU A 110 6.40 -13.45 11.34
N LEU A 111 7.10 -12.88 12.33
CA LEU A 111 8.54 -12.59 12.20
C LEU A 111 9.41 -13.85 12.19
N GLY A 112 9.07 -14.86 12.99
CA GLY A 112 9.77 -16.14 12.99
C GLY A 112 9.71 -16.85 11.64
N PRO A 113 8.51 -17.17 11.13
CA PRO A 113 8.33 -17.77 9.80
C PRO A 113 8.97 -16.97 8.66
N TRP A 114 9.00 -15.63 8.77
CA TRP A 114 9.69 -14.81 7.79
C TRP A 114 11.21 -15.03 7.81
N ALA A 115 11.80 -15.17 8.99
CA ALA A 115 13.22 -15.47 9.11
C ALA A 115 13.55 -16.83 8.48
N ASP A 116 12.70 -17.85 8.66
CA ASP A 116 12.84 -19.16 8.05
C ASP A 116 12.79 -19.07 6.51
N ILE A 117 11.82 -18.33 5.96
CA ILE A 117 11.69 -18.11 4.51
C ILE A 117 12.96 -17.45 3.93
N LEU A 118 13.54 -16.46 4.62
CA LEU A 118 14.77 -15.81 4.19
C LEU A 118 15.96 -16.77 4.22
N ALA A 119 16.05 -17.58 5.26
CA ALA A 119 17.12 -18.58 5.40
C ALA A 119 17.04 -19.64 4.29
N ASP A 120 15.86 -20.19 4.04
CA ASP A 120 15.61 -21.18 2.98
C ASP A 120 15.94 -20.63 1.58
N ALA A 121 15.67 -19.35 1.35
CA ALA A 121 16.00 -18.66 0.10
C ALA A 121 17.49 -18.24 0.00
N GLY A 122 18.29 -18.44 1.05
CA GLY A 122 19.69 -18.03 1.10
C GLY A 122 19.89 -16.51 1.10
N ILE A 123 18.90 -15.75 1.53
CA ILE A 123 18.97 -14.28 1.61
C ILE A 123 19.60 -13.89 2.94
N THR A 124 20.89 -13.59 2.92
CA THR A 124 21.68 -13.24 4.12
C THR A 124 21.79 -11.73 4.36
N ARG A 125 21.50 -10.92 3.34
CA ARG A 125 21.54 -9.47 3.45
C ARG A 125 20.12 -8.92 3.67
N PRO A 126 19.88 -8.20 4.76
CA PRO A 126 18.57 -7.58 4.99
C PRO A 126 18.20 -6.66 3.85
N GLY A 127 17.01 -6.86 3.30
CA GLY A 127 16.36 -5.95 2.36
C GLY A 127 15.30 -5.08 3.08
N PRO A 128 14.56 -4.27 2.35
CA PRO A 128 13.49 -3.45 2.92
C PRO A 128 12.21 -4.24 3.21
N LEU A 129 12.16 -5.51 2.82
CA LEU A 129 10.96 -6.33 2.95
C LEU A 129 10.85 -6.95 4.33
N THR A 130 9.71 -6.77 4.96
CA THR A 130 9.39 -7.35 6.26
C THR A 130 7.90 -7.62 6.35
N PRO A 131 7.44 -8.65 7.06
CA PRO A 131 6.02 -8.81 7.40
C PRO A 131 5.60 -7.94 8.59
N PHE A 132 6.55 -7.29 9.26
CA PHE A 132 6.27 -6.43 10.41
C PHE A 132 5.27 -5.34 10.06
N MET A 133 4.24 -5.21 10.87
CA MET A 133 3.20 -4.19 10.69
C MET A 133 3.34 -3.11 11.75
N GLU A 134 3.44 -1.89 11.29
CA GLU A 134 3.35 -0.72 12.15
C GLU A 134 1.88 -0.46 12.52
N LYS A 135 1.63 -0.13 13.79
CA LYS A 135 0.30 0.19 14.32
C LYS A 135 -0.44 1.21 13.45
N GLU A 136 0.28 2.24 12.98
CA GLU A 136 -0.31 3.32 12.19
C GLU A 136 -0.92 2.82 10.87
N LEU A 137 -0.34 1.77 10.29
CA LEU A 137 -0.84 1.15 9.06
C LEU A 137 -2.06 0.25 9.29
N LEU A 138 -2.32 -0.13 10.55
CA LEU A 138 -3.45 -0.99 10.92
C LEU A 138 -4.62 -0.22 11.54
N LYS A 139 -4.61 1.11 11.55
CA LYS A 139 -5.75 1.90 12.02
C LYS A 139 -6.98 1.73 11.13
N ASP A 140 -8.16 1.75 11.76
CA ASP A 140 -9.47 1.79 11.07
C ASP A 140 -9.70 3.21 10.54
N THR A 141 -8.97 3.58 9.51
CA THR A 141 -8.99 4.93 8.94
C THR A 141 -9.16 4.84 7.43
N ASP A 142 -10.19 5.47 6.92
CA ASP A 142 -10.35 5.67 5.48
C ASP A 142 -9.26 6.64 5.00
N LEU A 143 -8.37 6.15 4.14
CA LEU A 143 -7.25 6.90 3.56
C LEU A 143 -7.59 7.47 2.18
N SER A 144 -8.88 7.48 1.79
CA SER A 144 -9.27 8.09 0.53
C SER A 144 -8.95 9.58 0.52
N MET A 145 -8.27 10.01 -0.54
CA MET A 145 -7.86 11.40 -0.73
C MET A 145 -8.39 11.92 -2.06
N GLU A 146 -8.73 13.19 -2.09
CA GLU A 146 -9.09 13.88 -3.30
C GLU A 146 -7.81 14.23 -4.09
N GLY A 147 -7.66 13.73 -5.32
CA GLY A 147 -6.47 13.88 -6.17
C GLY A 147 -6.69 14.63 -7.47
N SER A 148 -7.88 15.21 -7.70
CA SER A 148 -8.23 15.83 -9.01
C SER A 148 -7.40 17.07 -9.34
N ARG A 149 -6.85 17.75 -8.31
CA ARG A 149 -6.11 19.00 -8.49
C ARG A 149 -4.91 18.86 -9.44
N LEU A 150 -4.19 17.76 -9.38
CA LEU A 150 -3.06 17.49 -10.26
C LEU A 150 -3.51 17.39 -11.73
N LYS A 151 -4.64 16.76 -11.97
CA LYS A 151 -5.26 16.65 -13.32
C LYS A 151 -5.78 17.99 -13.81
N THR A 152 -6.54 18.69 -12.97
CA THR A 152 -7.24 19.93 -13.39
C THR A 152 -6.28 21.09 -13.63
N LEU A 153 -5.21 21.23 -12.84
CA LEU A 153 -4.27 22.33 -12.99
C LEU A 153 -3.13 22.03 -13.96
N LEU A 154 -2.63 20.81 -13.97
CA LEU A 154 -1.44 20.44 -14.74
C LEU A 154 -1.74 19.53 -15.93
N GLY A 155 -2.97 19.07 -16.10
CA GLY A 155 -3.30 18.09 -17.14
C GLY A 155 -2.60 16.74 -16.94
N PHE A 156 -2.28 16.39 -15.69
CA PHE A 156 -1.59 15.13 -15.42
C PHE A 156 -2.49 13.92 -15.70
N GLU A 157 -1.98 12.97 -16.44
CA GLU A 157 -2.65 11.70 -16.72
C GLU A 157 -1.84 10.55 -16.09
N TYR A 158 -2.52 9.71 -15.31
CA TYR A 158 -1.91 8.52 -14.73
C TYR A 158 -1.66 7.46 -15.82
N SER A 159 -0.44 6.99 -15.94
CA SER A 159 -0.09 5.87 -16.83
C SER A 159 -0.50 4.51 -16.24
N LYS A 160 -0.60 4.47 -14.91
CA LYS A 160 -1.04 3.32 -14.11
C LYS A 160 -2.23 3.75 -13.25
N PRO A 161 -3.42 3.92 -13.84
CA PRO A 161 -4.56 4.58 -13.17
C PRO A 161 -5.22 3.75 -12.07
N LYS A 162 -4.82 2.49 -11.89
CA LYS A 162 -5.33 1.60 -10.84
C LYS A 162 -4.33 0.48 -10.55
N MET A 163 -4.37 -0.02 -9.32
CA MET A 163 -3.67 -1.23 -8.93
C MET A 163 -4.24 -2.44 -9.67
N THR A 164 -3.38 -3.26 -10.27
CA THR A 164 -3.73 -4.53 -10.90
C THR A 164 -2.82 -5.64 -10.43
N LYS A 165 -3.20 -6.88 -10.70
CA LYS A 165 -2.39 -8.05 -10.42
C LYS A 165 -1.03 -7.99 -11.11
N GLU A 166 -1.03 -7.64 -12.40
CA GLU A 166 0.17 -7.56 -13.24
C GLU A 166 1.16 -6.52 -12.68
N LEU A 167 0.67 -5.34 -12.27
CA LEU A 167 1.52 -4.31 -11.66
C LEU A 167 2.13 -4.77 -10.33
N LEU A 168 1.37 -5.52 -9.51
CA LEU A 168 1.92 -6.06 -8.28
C LEU A 168 2.92 -7.19 -8.54
N GLU A 169 2.69 -8.03 -9.55
CA GLU A 169 3.66 -9.04 -10.01
C GLU A 169 4.95 -8.38 -10.53
N GLU A 170 4.87 -7.26 -11.26
CA GLU A 170 6.05 -6.47 -11.69
C GLU A 170 6.86 -5.96 -10.49
N VAL A 171 6.20 -5.51 -9.42
CA VAL A 171 6.88 -5.09 -8.18
C VAL A 171 7.59 -6.27 -7.52
N ILE A 172 6.94 -7.42 -7.39
CA ILE A 172 7.54 -8.63 -6.83
C ILE A 172 8.77 -9.04 -7.66
N GLU A 173 8.66 -9.03 -8.98
CA GLU A 173 9.76 -9.38 -9.89
C GLU A 173 10.92 -8.38 -9.79
N SER A 174 10.63 -7.11 -9.54
CA SER A 174 11.66 -6.11 -9.26
C SER A 174 12.46 -6.47 -7.99
N TYR A 175 11.79 -6.88 -6.93
CA TYR A 175 12.46 -7.33 -5.70
C TYR A 175 13.24 -8.64 -5.89
N ARG A 176 12.76 -9.56 -6.74
CA ARG A 176 13.51 -10.77 -7.12
C ARG A 176 14.82 -10.42 -7.82
N ARG A 177 14.79 -9.51 -8.79
CA ARG A 177 16.00 -9.04 -9.48
C ARG A 177 17.02 -8.40 -8.55
N MET A 178 16.56 -7.77 -7.47
CA MET A 178 17.42 -7.19 -6.43
C MET A 178 17.90 -8.21 -5.39
N ASN A 179 17.50 -9.47 -5.51
CA ASN A 179 17.76 -10.54 -4.54
C ASN A 179 17.25 -10.20 -3.12
N TRP A 180 16.08 -9.56 -3.02
CA TRP A 180 15.42 -9.23 -1.76
C TRP A 180 14.12 -10.03 -1.55
N TRP A 181 13.61 -10.64 -2.59
CA TRP A 181 12.40 -11.46 -2.52
C TRP A 181 12.75 -12.92 -2.29
N PRO A 182 12.25 -13.58 -1.21
CA PRO A 182 12.43 -15.00 -0.94
C PRO A 182 11.48 -15.92 -1.71
#